data_a3620e52778e1fc917df02aff947666b
#
_entry.id   a3620e52778e1fc917df02aff947666b
#
_cell.length_a   1.000
_cell.length_b   1.000
_cell.length_c   1.000
_cell.angle_alpha   90.00
_cell.angle_beta   90.00
_cell.angle_gamma   90.00
#
_symmetry.space_group_name_H-M   'P 1'
#
loop_
_entity.id
_entity.type
_entity.pdbx_description
1 polymer ?
#
loop_
_entity_poly.entity_id
_entity_poly.type
_entity_poly.pdbx_seq_one_letter_code
_entity_poly.pdbx_strand_id
1 'polypeptide(L)'
;MKLPNKFSFHILKNIYVSFVGIPEEQRKICFLPCQPELSTEDLPWLIGTFTAKRARFEFWTRTFARAKTLPWILVNSFPEECSDGKLQNQLIYSPGDGPHLLQIGPLIKHASIRTPSFWEEDFNCLDWLEQQKPCTVVYISFGSWVSPIGEPRVRDLALALEASGRPFIWVLRPNWREGLPVGYLERVSKQGKVVSWAPQMELLQHEAVGCYLTHCGWNSTLEAIQCQKRLLCYPVAGDQFVNCAYIVRVWQIGVRIHGFGQRDLEEGMRKVMEDSEMNKRLSKLNERIMGEEAGLRVMTNITTFTDNLKKHVVN
;
A
#
# COMPACT_ATOMS: atom_id res chain seq x y z
N MET A 1 -6.77 -6.69 -15.46
CA MET A 1 -7.72 -5.98 -14.59
C MET A 1 -7.42 -6.42 -13.17
N LYS A 2 -6.82 -5.58 -12.30
CA LYS A 2 -6.51 -5.97 -10.91
C LYS A 2 -7.82 -6.00 -10.14
N LEU A 3 -8.22 -7.17 -9.63
CA LEU A 3 -9.33 -7.30 -8.71
C LEU A 3 -8.97 -6.60 -7.39
N PRO A 4 -9.96 -6.02 -6.70
CA PRO A 4 -9.74 -5.37 -5.41
C PRO A 4 -9.17 -6.37 -4.40
N ASN A 5 -8.35 -5.86 -3.48
CA ASN A 5 -7.83 -6.62 -2.35
C ASN A 5 -8.96 -7.25 -1.54
N LYS A 6 -8.65 -8.28 -0.75
CA LYS A 6 -9.58 -8.89 0.22
C LYS A 6 -10.30 -7.84 1.07
N PHE A 7 -9.60 -6.76 1.40
CA PHE A 7 -10.12 -5.59 2.10
C PHE A 7 -11.27 -4.92 1.36
N SER A 8 -11.06 -4.58 0.09
CA SER A 8 -12.09 -4.00 -0.74
C SER A 8 -13.31 -4.93 -0.86
N PHE A 9 -13.07 -6.24 -0.90
CA PHE A 9 -14.15 -7.22 -1.06
C PHE A 9 -15.02 -7.35 0.22
N HIS A 10 -14.39 -7.35 1.38
CA HIS A 10 -15.09 -7.41 2.67
C HIS A 10 -15.84 -6.12 2.98
N ILE A 11 -15.17 -4.99 2.77
CA ILE A 11 -15.75 -3.67 2.87
C ILE A 11 -16.96 -3.55 1.93
N LEU A 12 -16.84 -3.99 0.67
CA LEU A 12 -17.92 -3.93 -0.30
C LEU A 12 -19.12 -4.79 0.07
N LYS A 13 -18.94 -5.98 0.64
CA LYS A 13 -20.07 -6.82 1.06
C LYS A 13 -20.90 -6.14 2.15
N ASN A 14 -20.26 -5.62 3.17
CA ASN A 14 -20.95 -5.02 4.31
C ASN A 14 -21.49 -3.62 4.01
N ILE A 15 -20.82 -2.87 3.14
CA ILE A 15 -21.31 -1.58 2.65
C ILE A 15 -22.53 -1.76 1.74
N TYR A 16 -22.52 -2.76 0.86
CA TYR A 16 -23.69 -3.06 0.02
C TYR A 16 -24.93 -3.41 0.85
N VAL A 17 -24.76 -4.06 2.00
CA VAL A 17 -25.85 -4.37 2.93
C VAL A 17 -26.25 -3.17 3.81
N SER A 18 -25.30 -2.28 4.14
CA SER A 18 -25.52 -1.20 5.10
C SER A 18 -25.68 0.19 4.47
N PHE A 19 -25.28 0.38 3.21
CA PHE A 19 -25.29 1.67 2.52
C PHE A 19 -25.89 1.56 1.13
N VAL A 20 -27.16 1.84 1.03
CA VAL A 20 -27.81 2.13 -0.25
C VAL A 20 -27.57 3.63 -0.55
N GLY A 21 -26.40 3.97 -1.10
CA GLY A 21 -26.13 5.32 -1.55
C GLY A 21 -24.74 5.89 -1.20
N ILE A 22 -24.53 7.13 -1.57
CA ILE A 22 -23.37 7.93 -1.19
C ILE A 22 -23.74 8.66 0.10
N PRO A 23 -23.10 8.40 1.24
CA PRO A 23 -23.41 9.10 2.49
C PRO A 23 -23.08 10.59 2.35
N GLU A 24 -24.02 11.43 2.78
CA GLU A 24 -23.87 12.90 2.74
C GLU A 24 -23.04 13.44 3.90
N GLU A 25 -22.90 12.65 4.99
CA GLU A 25 -22.18 13.04 6.20
C GLU A 25 -20.98 12.15 6.47
N GLN A 26 -19.96 12.71 7.11
CA GLN A 26 -18.84 11.95 7.67
C GLN A 26 -19.36 11.02 8.77
N ARG A 27 -19.27 9.72 8.56
CA ARG A 27 -19.63 8.68 9.55
C ARG A 27 -18.47 7.74 9.79
N LYS A 28 -18.41 7.27 11.02
CA LYS A 28 -17.52 6.16 11.39
C LYS A 28 -18.14 4.85 10.95
N ILE A 29 -17.34 4.01 10.30
CA ILE A 29 -17.80 2.77 9.68
C ILE A 29 -16.92 1.64 10.22
N CYS A 30 -17.54 0.73 10.97
CA CYS A 30 -16.91 -0.50 11.41
C CYS A 30 -17.68 -1.68 10.81
N PHE A 31 -17.02 -2.47 9.97
CA PHE A 31 -17.68 -3.58 9.27
C PHE A 31 -17.52 -4.90 9.98
N LEU A 32 -16.42 -5.10 10.69
CA LEU A 32 -16.10 -6.31 11.41
C LEU A 32 -15.30 -5.98 12.68
N PRO A 33 -15.43 -6.78 13.74
CA PRO A 33 -14.76 -6.54 15.03
C PRO A 33 -13.25 -6.39 14.95
N CYS A 34 -12.62 -7.02 13.94
CA CYS A 34 -11.15 -7.02 13.76
C CYS A 34 -10.67 -6.04 12.71
N GLN A 35 -11.55 -5.18 12.20
CA GLN A 35 -11.19 -4.17 11.19
C GLN A 35 -11.08 -2.78 11.81
N PRO A 36 -10.27 -1.89 11.22
CA PRO A 36 -10.20 -0.53 11.70
C PRO A 36 -11.55 0.16 11.53
N GLU A 37 -11.87 1.03 12.47
CA GLU A 37 -12.91 2.01 12.26
C GLU A 37 -12.48 2.92 11.10
N LEU A 38 -13.21 2.85 9.99
CA LEU A 38 -12.98 3.69 8.81
C LEU A 38 -13.88 4.93 8.90
N SER A 39 -13.41 6.05 8.35
CA SER A 39 -14.26 7.18 8.03
C SER A 39 -14.78 7.05 6.59
N THR A 40 -15.82 7.82 6.25
CA THR A 40 -16.29 7.92 4.87
C THR A 40 -15.20 8.41 3.93
N GLU A 41 -14.21 9.19 4.44
CA GLU A 41 -13.06 9.65 3.66
C GLU A 41 -12.07 8.53 3.30
N ASP A 42 -12.09 7.43 4.04
CA ASP A 42 -11.23 6.28 3.76
C ASP A 42 -11.82 5.35 2.68
N LEU A 43 -13.05 5.62 2.20
CA LEU A 43 -13.71 4.76 1.22
C LEU A 43 -13.29 5.10 -0.22
N PRO A 44 -12.90 4.09 -1.02
CA PRO A 44 -12.32 4.28 -2.36
C PRO A 44 -13.17 5.08 -3.34
N TRP A 45 -14.50 5.03 -3.20
CA TRP A 45 -15.43 5.72 -4.09
C TRP A 45 -15.84 7.11 -3.62
N LEU A 46 -15.52 7.49 -2.38
CA LEU A 46 -15.92 8.80 -1.83
C LEU A 46 -14.89 9.92 -2.07
N ILE A 47 -13.98 9.74 -3.03
CA ILE A 47 -12.94 10.69 -3.36
C ILE A 47 -13.34 11.52 -4.59
N GLY A 48 -13.16 12.83 -4.53
CA GLY A 48 -13.37 13.74 -5.66
C GLY A 48 -14.79 14.33 -5.74
N THR A 49 -15.19 14.78 -6.92
CA THR A 49 -16.51 15.41 -7.17
C THR A 49 -17.66 14.40 -7.02
N PHE A 50 -18.89 14.89 -6.85
CA PHE A 50 -20.07 14.04 -6.76
C PHE A 50 -20.21 13.09 -7.96
N THR A 51 -20.02 13.59 -9.18
CA THR A 51 -20.06 12.76 -10.40
C THR A 51 -19.00 11.66 -10.38
N ALA A 52 -17.78 11.97 -9.95
CA ALA A 52 -16.69 10.99 -9.83
C ALA A 52 -16.99 9.96 -8.72
N LYS A 53 -17.55 10.37 -7.60
CA LYS A 53 -17.97 9.47 -6.52
C LYS A 53 -19.02 8.47 -7.00
N ARG A 54 -20.04 8.95 -7.71
CA ARG A 54 -21.10 8.10 -8.28
C ARG A 54 -20.56 7.11 -9.27
N ALA A 55 -19.75 7.53 -10.24
CA ALA A 55 -19.16 6.66 -11.24
C ALA A 55 -18.27 5.57 -10.62
N ARG A 56 -17.49 5.91 -9.59
CA ARG A 56 -16.67 4.94 -8.84
C ARG A 56 -17.53 3.95 -8.06
N PHE A 57 -18.58 4.42 -7.39
CA PHE A 57 -19.51 3.55 -6.66
C PHE A 57 -20.16 2.54 -7.60
N GLU A 58 -20.66 2.97 -8.76
CA GLU A 58 -21.23 2.11 -9.79
C GLU A 58 -20.22 1.09 -10.33
N PHE A 59 -18.97 1.52 -10.54
CA PHE A 59 -17.88 0.62 -10.95
C PHE A 59 -17.63 -0.47 -9.91
N TRP A 60 -17.51 -0.10 -8.63
CA TRP A 60 -17.28 -1.05 -7.54
C TRP A 60 -18.45 -2.01 -7.37
N THR A 61 -19.68 -1.52 -7.44
CA THR A 61 -20.91 -2.33 -7.36
C THR A 61 -20.96 -3.38 -8.48
N ARG A 62 -20.69 -2.97 -9.72
CA ARG A 62 -20.64 -3.89 -10.86
C ARG A 62 -19.51 -4.92 -10.74
N THR A 63 -18.35 -4.49 -10.30
CA THR A 63 -17.20 -5.39 -10.09
C THR A 63 -17.51 -6.43 -9.03
N PHE A 64 -18.15 -6.02 -7.94
CA PHE A 64 -18.57 -6.90 -6.86
C PHE A 64 -19.64 -7.91 -7.33
N ALA A 65 -20.66 -7.45 -8.05
CA ALA A 65 -21.70 -8.33 -8.60
C ALA A 65 -21.08 -9.41 -9.52
N ARG A 66 -20.13 -9.04 -10.36
CA ARG A 66 -19.39 -10.00 -11.20
C ARG A 66 -18.54 -10.96 -10.38
N ALA A 67 -17.84 -10.45 -9.37
CA ALA A 67 -16.99 -11.29 -8.52
C ALA A 67 -17.79 -12.38 -7.78
N LYS A 68 -19.04 -12.10 -7.40
CA LYS A 68 -19.93 -13.09 -6.76
C LYS A 68 -20.28 -14.30 -7.63
N THR A 69 -20.24 -14.15 -8.95
CA THR A 69 -20.54 -15.24 -9.88
C THR A 69 -19.35 -16.14 -10.19
N LEU A 70 -18.17 -15.80 -9.68
CA LEU A 70 -16.96 -16.61 -9.88
C LEU A 70 -16.96 -17.79 -8.90
N PRO A 71 -16.53 -18.99 -9.32
CA PRO A 71 -16.38 -20.12 -8.40
C PRO A 71 -15.24 -19.90 -7.40
N TRP A 72 -14.15 -19.22 -7.83
CA TRP A 72 -12.95 -19.00 -7.04
C TRP A 72 -12.45 -17.56 -7.17
N ILE A 73 -11.91 -17.03 -6.07
CA ILE A 73 -11.17 -15.76 -6.05
C ILE A 73 -9.86 -15.98 -5.29
N LEU A 74 -8.73 -15.79 -5.97
CA LEU A 74 -7.41 -15.78 -5.38
C LEU A 74 -7.06 -14.36 -4.94
N VAL A 75 -6.66 -14.20 -3.70
CA VAL A 75 -6.39 -12.88 -3.11
C VAL A 75 -4.95 -12.79 -2.64
N ASN A 76 -4.18 -11.84 -3.21
CA ASN A 76 -2.84 -11.53 -2.72
C ASN A 76 -2.95 -10.80 -1.37
N SER A 77 -3.24 -11.55 -0.31
CA SER A 77 -3.43 -11.05 1.05
C SER A 77 -3.17 -12.18 2.05
N PHE A 78 -3.22 -11.85 3.33
CA PHE A 78 -2.98 -12.73 4.48
C PHE A 78 -4.12 -12.59 5.51
N PRO A 79 -4.27 -13.54 6.45
CA PRO A 79 -5.25 -13.44 7.53
C PRO A 79 -4.93 -12.30 8.50
N GLU A 80 -5.97 -11.63 9.00
CA GLU A 80 -5.83 -10.67 10.08
C GLU A 80 -5.88 -11.37 11.45
N GLU A 81 -5.15 -10.82 12.40
CA GLU A 81 -5.20 -11.21 13.80
C GLU A 81 -6.29 -10.40 14.51
N CYS A 82 -7.24 -11.10 15.12
CA CYS A 82 -8.26 -10.47 15.95
C CYS A 82 -7.70 -10.14 17.34
N SER A 83 -8.42 -9.30 18.10
CA SER A 83 -8.04 -8.90 19.47
C SER A 83 -7.91 -10.07 20.44
N ASP A 84 -8.49 -11.23 20.15
CA ASP A 84 -8.39 -12.47 20.91
C ASP A 84 -7.17 -13.34 20.49
N GLY A 85 -6.30 -12.83 19.63
CA GLY A 85 -5.13 -13.53 19.11
C GLY A 85 -5.42 -14.60 18.06
N LYS A 86 -6.69 -14.78 17.67
CA LYS A 86 -7.05 -15.75 16.63
C LYS A 86 -6.92 -15.13 15.26
N LEU A 87 -6.36 -15.89 14.33
CA LEU A 87 -6.31 -15.49 12.93
C LEU A 87 -7.72 -15.59 12.32
N GLN A 88 -8.17 -14.52 11.69
CA GLN A 88 -9.43 -14.51 10.97
C GLN A 88 -9.29 -15.28 9.66
N ASN A 89 -9.39 -16.60 9.73
CA ASN A 89 -9.38 -17.49 8.57
C ASN A 89 -10.75 -17.59 7.89
N GLN A 90 -11.80 -17.20 8.59
CA GLN A 90 -13.17 -17.36 8.08
C GLN A 90 -13.50 -16.25 7.07
N LEU A 91 -13.65 -16.69 5.87
CA LEU A 91 -14.31 -15.96 4.81
C LEU A 91 -15.78 -15.89 5.12
N ILE A 92 -16.34 -14.69 5.11
CA ILE A 92 -17.73 -14.41 5.49
C ILE A 92 -18.67 -14.80 4.32
N TYR A 93 -18.50 -15.98 3.79
CA TYR A 93 -19.51 -16.62 2.97
C TYR A 93 -19.98 -17.88 3.68
N SER A 94 -21.28 -17.98 3.92
CA SER A 94 -21.88 -19.26 4.25
C SER A 94 -21.59 -20.25 3.13
N PRO A 95 -21.32 -21.51 3.40
CA PRO A 95 -21.16 -22.52 2.35
C PRO A 95 -22.37 -22.46 1.42
N GLY A 96 -22.14 -22.16 0.13
CA GLY A 96 -23.17 -22.08 -0.91
C GLY A 96 -23.51 -20.68 -1.44
N ASP A 97 -23.13 -19.58 -0.76
CA ASP A 97 -23.58 -18.23 -1.13
C ASP A 97 -22.56 -17.35 -1.90
N GLY A 98 -21.47 -17.88 -2.40
CA GLY A 98 -20.50 -17.08 -3.14
C GLY A 98 -19.21 -17.81 -3.46
N PRO A 99 -18.23 -17.12 -4.05
CA PRO A 99 -16.97 -17.71 -4.49
C PRO A 99 -16.13 -18.23 -3.32
N HIS A 100 -15.39 -19.30 -3.57
CA HIS A 100 -14.33 -19.73 -2.67
C HIS A 100 -13.17 -18.71 -2.71
N LEU A 101 -12.92 -18.05 -1.58
CA LEU A 101 -11.83 -17.07 -1.46
C LEU A 101 -10.60 -17.76 -0.87
N LEU A 102 -9.48 -17.74 -1.59
CA LEU A 102 -8.20 -18.27 -1.12
C LEU A 102 -7.17 -17.15 -1.00
N GLN A 103 -6.60 -17.02 0.17
CA GLN A 103 -5.48 -16.11 0.41
C GLN A 103 -4.19 -16.78 -0.05
N ILE A 104 -3.63 -16.27 -1.13
CA ILE A 104 -2.37 -16.77 -1.72
C ILE A 104 -1.21 -15.79 -1.53
N GLY A 105 -1.36 -14.83 -0.64
CA GLY A 105 -0.38 -13.80 -0.39
C GLY A 105 0.17 -13.80 1.04
N PRO A 106 1.17 -12.95 1.26
CA PRO A 106 1.74 -12.06 0.24
C PRO A 106 2.54 -12.83 -0.81
N LEU A 107 2.39 -12.44 -2.06
CA LEU A 107 3.27 -12.94 -3.12
C LEU A 107 4.63 -12.25 -2.96
N ILE A 108 5.60 -13.01 -2.52
CA ILE A 108 6.95 -12.52 -2.19
C ILE A 108 7.67 -12.18 -3.49
N LYS A 109 8.23 -10.98 -3.55
CA LYS A 109 9.18 -10.60 -4.58
C LYS A 109 10.60 -10.86 -4.09
N HIS A 110 11.38 -11.52 -4.91
CA HIS A 110 12.82 -11.69 -4.68
C HIS A 110 13.57 -10.66 -5.53
N ALA A 111 14.42 -9.84 -4.91
CA ALA A 111 15.25 -8.88 -5.62
C ALA A 111 16.18 -9.53 -6.66
N SER A 112 16.60 -10.78 -6.40
CA SER A 112 17.42 -11.59 -7.33
C SER A 112 16.68 -12.00 -8.60
N ILE A 113 15.34 -12.00 -8.61
CA ILE A 113 14.53 -12.35 -9.77
C ILE A 113 14.06 -11.04 -10.42
N ARG A 114 14.83 -10.55 -11.38
CA ARG A 114 14.45 -9.38 -12.18
C ARG A 114 13.26 -9.73 -13.05
N THR A 115 12.07 -9.26 -12.66
CA THR A 115 10.93 -9.24 -13.56
C THR A 115 11.07 -8.03 -14.49
N PRO A 116 10.83 -8.18 -15.80
CA PRO A 116 10.89 -7.06 -16.73
C PRO A 116 10.00 -5.91 -16.23
N SER A 117 10.59 -4.75 -16.05
CA SER A 117 9.86 -3.52 -15.75
C SER A 117 9.39 -2.88 -17.05
N PHE A 118 8.20 -2.24 -17.04
CA PHE A 118 7.74 -1.43 -18.19
C PHE A 118 8.56 -0.14 -18.37
N TRP A 119 9.36 0.23 -17.37
CA TRP A 119 10.14 1.45 -17.33
C TRP A 119 11.59 1.10 -17.03
N GLU A 120 12.49 1.82 -17.65
CA GLU A 120 13.92 1.71 -17.39
C GLU A 120 14.22 2.14 -15.95
N GLU A 121 14.84 1.26 -15.19
CA GLU A 121 15.21 1.49 -13.80
C GLU A 121 16.58 2.15 -13.71
N ASP A 122 16.67 3.22 -12.91
CA ASP A 122 17.92 3.89 -12.61
C ASP A 122 18.63 3.19 -11.45
N PHE A 123 19.57 2.33 -11.77
CA PHE A 123 20.37 1.60 -10.78
C PHE A 123 21.48 2.46 -10.14
N ASN A 124 21.84 3.61 -10.72
CA ASN A 124 22.87 4.50 -10.13
C ASN A 124 22.43 5.07 -8.77
N CYS A 125 21.13 5.00 -8.47
CA CYS A 125 20.65 5.39 -7.15
C CYS A 125 21.10 4.42 -6.04
N LEU A 126 21.45 3.17 -6.36
CA LEU A 126 22.01 2.20 -5.39
C LEU A 126 23.45 2.59 -5.02
N ASP A 127 24.28 2.94 -6.02
CA ASP A 127 25.66 3.40 -5.77
C ASP A 127 25.69 4.66 -4.88
N TRP A 128 24.68 5.50 -5.02
CA TRP A 128 24.54 6.68 -4.15
C TRP A 128 24.10 6.28 -2.74
N LEU A 129 23.25 5.25 -2.59
CA LEU A 129 22.80 4.73 -1.28
C LEU A 129 23.96 4.16 -0.46
N GLU A 130 24.91 3.45 -1.10
CA GLU A 130 26.10 2.89 -0.45
C GLU A 130 26.94 3.96 0.28
N GLN A 131 26.80 5.22 -0.12
CA GLN A 131 27.51 6.35 0.49
C GLN A 131 26.75 6.97 1.66
N GLN A 132 25.53 6.50 1.92
CA GLN A 132 24.68 7.06 2.98
C GLN A 132 24.77 6.26 4.28
N LYS A 133 24.54 6.95 5.40
CA LYS A 133 24.52 6.29 6.70
C LYS A 133 23.26 5.42 6.84
N PRO A 134 23.32 4.31 7.59
CA PRO A 134 22.16 3.46 7.87
C PRO A 134 20.97 4.25 8.41
N CYS A 135 19.78 3.91 7.95
CA CYS A 135 18.50 4.48 8.39
C CYS A 135 18.36 6.01 8.25
N THR A 136 19.12 6.66 7.34
CA THR A 136 19.03 8.14 7.16
C THR A 136 18.21 8.57 5.96
N VAL A 137 18.13 7.74 4.94
CA VAL A 137 17.52 8.07 3.65
C VAL A 137 16.00 7.90 3.68
N VAL A 138 15.29 8.88 3.15
CA VAL A 138 13.85 8.80 2.88
C VAL A 138 13.64 8.35 1.43
N TYR A 139 13.06 7.16 1.24
CA TYR A 139 12.60 6.74 -0.07
C TYR A 139 11.20 7.26 -0.35
N ILE A 140 10.92 7.79 -1.54
CA ILE A 140 9.67 8.44 -1.89
C ILE A 140 9.15 7.90 -3.22
N SER A 141 7.93 7.32 -3.21
CA SER A 141 7.26 6.86 -4.43
C SER A 141 5.75 6.85 -4.28
N PHE A 142 5.06 7.43 -5.24
CA PHE A 142 3.59 7.46 -5.30
C PHE A 142 3.00 6.43 -6.27
N GLY A 143 3.80 5.40 -6.62
CA GLY A 143 3.38 4.27 -7.45
C GLY A 143 3.41 4.56 -8.95
N SER A 144 3.04 3.53 -9.71
CA SER A 144 3.14 3.53 -11.18
C SER A 144 1.89 4.04 -11.90
N TRP A 145 0.76 4.09 -11.21
CA TRP A 145 -0.56 4.18 -11.83
C TRP A 145 -1.36 5.42 -11.45
N VAL A 146 -0.93 6.11 -10.43
CA VAL A 146 -1.64 7.28 -9.94
C VAL A 146 -1.21 8.49 -10.74
N SER A 147 -2.15 9.37 -11.07
CA SER A 147 -1.87 10.72 -11.57
C SER A 147 -0.89 11.41 -10.61
N PRO A 148 -0.06 12.31 -11.12
CA PRO A 148 0.83 13.09 -10.26
C PRO A 148 0.03 13.68 -9.11
N ILE A 149 0.67 13.78 -7.96
CA ILE A 149 0.06 14.41 -6.77
C ILE A 149 -0.36 15.88 -7.03
N GLY A 150 -0.05 16.38 -8.21
CA GLY A 150 -0.31 17.75 -8.68
C GLY A 150 0.87 18.68 -8.41
N GLU A 151 1.07 19.65 -9.32
CA GLU A 151 2.19 20.59 -9.25
C GLU A 151 2.34 21.31 -7.89
N PRO A 152 1.27 21.81 -7.24
CA PRO A 152 1.41 22.46 -5.94
C PRO A 152 2.02 21.53 -4.88
N ARG A 153 1.57 20.27 -4.86
CA ARG A 153 2.09 19.28 -3.89
C ARG A 153 3.50 18.81 -4.21
N VAL A 154 3.85 18.73 -5.50
CA VAL A 154 5.25 18.49 -5.94
C VAL A 154 6.14 19.60 -5.44
N ARG A 155 5.72 20.85 -5.59
CA ARG A 155 6.44 22.03 -5.09
C ARG A 155 6.62 22.00 -3.58
N ASP A 156 5.53 21.77 -2.84
CA ASP A 156 5.56 21.76 -1.38
C ASP A 156 6.49 20.65 -0.87
N LEU A 157 6.40 19.45 -1.45
CA LEU A 157 7.26 18.32 -1.10
C LEU A 157 8.73 18.62 -1.43
N ALA A 158 9.01 19.19 -2.59
CA ALA A 158 10.36 19.56 -2.98
C ALA A 158 11.00 20.54 -1.99
N LEU A 159 10.27 21.62 -1.65
CA LEU A 159 10.76 22.62 -0.70
C LEU A 159 10.95 22.04 0.70
N ALA A 160 10.02 21.18 1.17
CA ALA A 160 10.12 20.54 2.47
C ALA A 160 11.30 19.55 2.55
N LEU A 161 11.55 18.78 1.47
CA LEU A 161 12.70 17.88 1.40
C LEU A 161 14.02 18.67 1.40
N GLU A 162 14.14 19.73 0.60
CA GLU A 162 15.31 20.60 0.56
C GLU A 162 15.58 21.18 1.96
N ALA A 163 14.56 21.74 2.62
CA ALA A 163 14.67 22.33 3.94
C ALA A 163 15.03 21.32 5.05
N SER A 164 14.59 20.07 4.93
CA SER A 164 14.85 19.03 5.92
C SER A 164 16.34 18.65 6.03
N GLY A 165 17.14 18.91 5.00
CA GLY A 165 18.53 18.49 4.92
C GLY A 165 18.75 16.97 4.92
N ARG A 166 17.68 16.16 4.98
CA ARG A 166 17.77 14.68 5.00
C ARG A 166 18.07 14.12 3.63
N PRO A 167 18.90 13.08 3.53
CA PRO A 167 19.10 12.39 2.26
C PRO A 167 17.79 11.74 1.78
N PHE A 168 17.53 11.80 0.47
CA PHE A 168 16.33 11.21 -0.11
C PHE A 168 16.54 10.64 -1.51
N ILE A 169 15.71 9.65 -1.87
CA ILE A 169 15.50 9.21 -3.26
C ILE A 169 14.01 9.39 -3.57
N TRP A 170 13.72 10.19 -4.58
CA TRP A 170 12.36 10.46 -5.02
C TRP A 170 12.12 9.95 -6.45
N VAL A 171 11.22 9.00 -6.61
CA VAL A 171 10.76 8.53 -7.92
C VAL A 171 9.71 9.50 -8.43
N LEU A 172 10.12 10.33 -9.41
CA LEU A 172 9.29 11.34 -10.03
C LEU A 172 9.54 11.34 -11.55
N ARG A 173 8.53 10.90 -12.30
CA ARG A 173 8.61 10.83 -13.76
C ARG A 173 8.83 12.21 -14.38
N PRO A 174 9.48 12.30 -15.56
CA PRO A 174 9.75 13.58 -16.22
C PRO A 174 8.51 14.44 -16.41
N ASN A 175 7.41 13.85 -16.88
CA ASN A 175 6.12 14.54 -17.08
C ASN A 175 5.39 14.92 -15.78
N TRP A 176 5.95 14.62 -14.61
CA TRP A 176 5.40 14.99 -13.31
C TRP A 176 6.30 16.00 -12.57
N ARG A 177 7.37 16.47 -13.24
CA ARG A 177 8.35 17.41 -12.67
C ARG A 177 7.97 18.88 -12.80
N GLU A 178 6.85 19.18 -13.45
CA GLU A 178 6.40 20.57 -13.69
C GLU A 178 6.28 21.40 -12.39
N GLY A 179 5.93 20.77 -11.27
CA GLY A 179 5.86 21.43 -9.98
C GLY A 179 7.21 21.67 -9.29
N LEU A 180 8.33 21.16 -9.81
CA LEU A 180 9.63 21.37 -9.18
C LEU A 180 10.06 22.85 -9.26
N PRO A 181 10.61 23.43 -8.17
CA PRO A 181 11.20 24.77 -8.21
C PRO A 181 12.34 24.86 -9.22
N VAL A 182 12.50 26.04 -9.83
CA VAL A 182 13.61 26.30 -10.78
C VAL A 182 14.95 26.00 -10.12
N GLY A 183 15.83 25.25 -10.79
CA GLY A 183 17.16 24.85 -10.29
C GLY A 183 17.14 23.86 -9.12
N TYR A 184 15.98 23.26 -8.79
CA TYR A 184 15.84 22.33 -7.66
C TYR A 184 16.81 21.15 -7.73
N LEU A 185 16.88 20.48 -8.88
CA LEU A 185 17.72 19.28 -9.04
C LEU A 185 19.21 19.56 -8.78
N GLU A 186 19.68 20.74 -9.16
CA GLU A 186 21.05 21.17 -8.93
C GLU A 186 21.30 21.44 -7.43
N ARG A 187 20.39 22.18 -6.80
CA ARG A 187 20.51 22.52 -5.36
C ARG A 187 20.53 21.29 -4.46
N VAL A 188 19.72 20.28 -4.77
CA VAL A 188 19.63 19.05 -3.95
C VAL A 188 20.58 17.94 -4.42
N SER A 189 21.42 18.16 -5.42
CA SER A 189 22.26 17.12 -6.05
C SER A 189 23.17 16.35 -5.09
N LYS A 190 23.60 16.99 -4.00
CA LYS A 190 24.40 16.38 -2.92
C LYS A 190 23.53 15.72 -1.84
N GLN A 191 22.29 16.20 -1.65
CA GLN A 191 21.37 15.76 -0.62
C GLN A 191 20.50 14.60 -1.09
N GLY A 192 20.12 14.54 -2.36
CA GLY A 192 19.16 13.55 -2.83
C GLY A 192 19.22 13.26 -4.32
N LYS A 193 18.44 12.25 -4.71
CA LYS A 193 18.27 11.84 -6.10
C LYS A 193 16.81 11.92 -6.48
N VAL A 194 16.52 12.52 -7.64
CA VAL A 194 15.20 12.49 -8.28
C VAL A 194 15.31 11.66 -9.54
N VAL A 195 14.75 10.47 -9.53
CA VAL A 195 14.86 9.48 -10.61
C VAL A 195 13.51 9.25 -11.27
N SER A 196 13.51 8.83 -12.54
CA SER A 196 12.28 8.57 -13.29
C SER A 196 11.61 7.28 -12.85
N TRP A 197 12.41 6.25 -12.55
CA TRP A 197 12.02 4.95 -12.08
C TRP A 197 13.18 4.32 -11.30
N ALA A 198 12.88 3.44 -10.35
CA ALA A 198 13.91 2.88 -9.49
C ALA A 198 13.61 1.41 -9.15
N PRO A 199 14.64 0.59 -8.88
CA PRO A 199 14.52 -0.79 -8.40
C PRO A 199 14.01 -0.79 -6.95
N GLN A 200 12.67 -0.72 -6.77
CA GLN A 200 12.02 -0.47 -5.48
C GLN A 200 12.38 -1.52 -4.41
N MET A 201 12.48 -2.80 -4.79
CA MET A 201 12.81 -3.85 -3.82
C MET A 201 14.23 -3.70 -3.29
N GLU A 202 15.18 -3.46 -4.17
CA GLU A 202 16.59 -3.24 -3.82
C GLU A 202 16.73 -2.00 -2.93
N LEU A 203 16.03 -0.90 -3.27
CA LEU A 203 16.01 0.29 -2.43
C LEU A 203 15.43 0.02 -1.05
N LEU A 204 14.28 -0.67 -0.98
CA LEU A 204 13.64 -0.99 0.29
C LEU A 204 14.47 -1.97 1.13
N GLN A 205 15.27 -2.85 0.52
CA GLN A 205 16.16 -3.75 1.24
C GLN A 205 17.41 -3.05 1.78
N HIS A 206 17.81 -1.93 1.16
CA HIS A 206 19.05 -1.25 1.52
C HIS A 206 19.01 -0.66 2.93
N GLU A 207 20.09 -0.85 3.70
CA GLU A 207 20.18 -0.44 5.11
C GLU A 207 20.11 1.09 5.30
N ALA A 208 20.58 1.87 4.33
CA ALA A 208 20.53 3.33 4.38
C ALA A 208 19.08 3.88 4.37
N VAL A 209 18.11 3.13 3.81
CA VAL A 209 16.72 3.58 3.77
C VAL A 209 16.06 3.41 5.14
N GLY A 210 15.75 4.54 5.77
CA GLY A 210 15.15 4.61 7.11
C GLY A 210 13.63 4.58 7.11
N CYS A 211 12.98 5.17 6.09
CA CYS A 211 11.54 5.12 5.94
C CYS A 211 11.12 5.26 4.47
N TYR A 212 9.87 4.89 4.19
CA TYR A 212 9.27 4.99 2.88
C TYR A 212 8.06 5.93 2.90
N LEU A 213 8.17 7.09 2.25
CA LEU A 213 7.02 7.95 1.96
C LEU A 213 6.25 7.37 0.77
N THR A 214 5.10 6.81 1.08
CA THR A 214 4.31 5.99 0.17
C THR A 214 2.88 6.50 -0.01
N HIS A 215 2.31 6.22 -1.19
CA HIS A 215 0.88 6.38 -1.47
C HIS A 215 0.01 5.27 -0.84
N CYS A 216 0.58 4.32 -0.11
CA CYS A 216 -0.13 3.18 0.50
C CYS A 216 -0.78 2.20 -0.50
N GLY A 217 -0.29 2.11 -1.73
CA GLY A 217 -0.71 1.06 -2.66
C GLY A 217 -0.37 -0.32 -2.12
N TRP A 218 -1.29 -1.31 -2.32
CA TRP A 218 -1.17 -2.62 -1.65
C TRP A 218 0.16 -3.32 -1.90
N ASN A 219 0.62 -3.41 -3.16
CA ASN A 219 1.90 -4.06 -3.45
C ASN A 219 3.07 -3.36 -2.76
N SER A 220 3.12 -2.03 -2.83
CA SER A 220 4.16 -1.24 -2.16
C SER A 220 4.13 -1.37 -0.64
N THR A 221 2.94 -1.54 -0.06
CA THR A 221 2.77 -1.83 1.37
C THR A 221 3.33 -3.21 1.72
N LEU A 222 3.02 -4.24 0.93
CA LEU A 222 3.58 -5.59 1.13
C LEU A 222 5.10 -5.62 0.97
N GLU A 223 5.63 -4.94 -0.03
CA GLU A 223 7.07 -4.82 -0.28
C GLU A 223 7.78 -4.12 0.90
N ALA A 224 7.18 -3.05 1.42
CA ALA A 224 7.72 -2.36 2.60
C ALA A 224 7.70 -3.24 3.86
N ILE A 225 6.63 -4.00 4.09
CA ILE A 225 6.56 -4.96 5.21
C ILE A 225 7.60 -6.06 5.01
N GLN A 226 7.73 -6.61 3.81
CA GLN A 226 8.75 -7.63 3.47
C GLN A 226 10.17 -7.14 3.79
N CYS A 227 10.46 -5.88 3.48
CA CYS A 227 11.77 -5.26 3.73
C CYS A 227 11.87 -4.58 5.10
N GLN A 228 10.88 -4.76 5.96
CA GLN A 228 10.81 -4.15 7.30
C GLN A 228 11.03 -2.64 7.30
N LYS A 229 10.44 -1.92 6.32
CA LYS A 229 10.51 -0.47 6.25
C LYS A 229 9.25 0.18 6.80
N ARG A 230 9.45 1.11 7.74
CA ARG A 230 8.38 1.93 8.31
C ARG A 230 7.82 2.90 7.29
N LEU A 231 6.55 3.23 7.41
CA LEU A 231 5.80 3.92 6.38
C LEU A 231 5.38 5.33 6.80
N LEU A 232 5.74 6.32 5.98
CA LEU A 232 5.14 7.63 6.01
C LEU A 232 4.05 7.66 4.93
N CYS A 233 2.80 7.79 5.34
CA CYS A 233 1.63 7.49 4.51
C CYS A 233 0.99 8.76 3.96
N TYR A 234 0.86 8.84 2.64
CA TYR A 234 0.10 9.86 1.94
C TYR A 234 -0.79 9.22 0.86
N PRO A 235 -1.97 8.68 1.24
CA PRO A 235 -2.87 8.05 0.28
C PRO A 235 -3.42 9.08 -0.71
N VAL A 236 -3.51 8.70 -1.99
CA VAL A 236 -3.92 9.58 -3.09
C VAL A 236 -5.24 9.15 -3.71
N ALA A 237 -5.46 7.84 -3.89
CA ALA A 237 -6.64 7.33 -4.57
C ALA A 237 -6.97 5.86 -4.22
N GLY A 238 -8.18 5.44 -4.48
CA GLY A 238 -8.62 4.05 -4.46
C GLY A 238 -8.50 3.38 -3.09
N ASP A 239 -7.99 2.15 -3.08
CA ASP A 239 -7.77 1.33 -1.89
C ASP A 239 -6.69 1.87 -0.93
N GLN A 240 -5.91 2.86 -1.38
CA GLN A 240 -4.80 3.42 -0.62
C GLN A 240 -5.23 4.01 0.72
N PHE A 241 -6.44 4.59 0.80
CA PHE A 241 -6.98 5.14 2.05
C PHE A 241 -7.28 4.04 3.08
N VAL A 242 -7.86 2.94 2.63
CA VAL A 242 -8.11 1.77 3.48
C VAL A 242 -6.79 1.16 3.94
N ASN A 243 -5.85 0.96 3.02
CA ASN A 243 -4.52 0.44 3.36
C ASN A 243 -3.81 1.35 4.37
N CYS A 244 -3.91 2.67 4.20
CA CYS A 244 -3.38 3.65 5.15
C CYS A 244 -4.01 3.50 6.54
N ALA A 245 -5.34 3.30 6.62
CA ALA A 245 -6.02 3.07 7.90
C ALA A 245 -5.48 1.82 8.61
N TYR A 246 -5.21 0.74 7.88
CA TYR A 246 -4.56 -0.46 8.45
C TYR A 246 -3.14 -0.19 8.91
N ILE A 247 -2.31 0.43 8.08
CA ILE A 247 -0.91 0.76 8.41
C ILE A 247 -0.83 1.56 9.72
N VAL A 248 -1.74 2.55 9.86
CA VAL A 248 -1.66 3.53 10.95
C VAL A 248 -2.42 3.08 12.20
N ARG A 249 -3.62 2.50 12.04
CA ARG A 249 -4.52 2.23 13.18
C ARG A 249 -4.47 0.79 13.67
N VAL A 250 -4.28 -0.18 12.76
CA VAL A 250 -4.27 -1.61 13.12
C VAL A 250 -2.85 -2.11 13.35
N TRP A 251 -2.01 -2.01 12.32
CA TRP A 251 -0.63 -2.52 12.39
C TRP A 251 0.31 -1.57 13.10
N GLN A 252 -0.01 -0.28 13.11
CA GLN A 252 0.77 0.78 13.76
C GLN A 252 2.26 0.76 13.34
N ILE A 253 2.49 0.57 12.03
CA ILE A 253 3.81 0.51 11.39
C ILE A 253 4.12 1.73 10.54
N GLY A 254 3.31 2.77 10.67
CA GLY A 254 3.47 4.02 9.93
C GLY A 254 2.67 5.17 10.50
N VAL A 255 2.90 6.35 9.94
CA VAL A 255 2.24 7.61 10.30
C VAL A 255 1.61 8.22 9.05
N ARG A 256 0.37 8.72 9.14
CA ARG A 256 -0.28 9.47 8.06
C ARG A 256 0.09 10.95 8.15
N ILE A 257 0.45 11.54 7.01
CA ILE A 257 0.55 12.99 6.82
C ILE A 257 -0.59 13.46 5.93
N HIS A 258 -1.02 14.71 6.10
CA HIS A 258 -2.16 15.29 5.39
C HIS A 258 -1.73 16.30 4.31
N GLY A 259 -0.46 16.68 4.32
CA GLY A 259 0.16 17.61 3.37
C GLY A 259 1.67 17.46 3.37
N PHE A 260 2.31 18.28 2.55
CA PHE A 260 3.77 18.35 2.45
C PHE A 260 4.33 19.66 3.00
N GLY A 261 3.59 20.32 3.92
CA GLY A 261 4.14 21.44 4.67
C GLY A 261 5.39 21.00 5.44
N GLN A 262 6.40 21.86 5.52
CA GLN A 262 7.70 21.53 6.11
C GLN A 262 7.55 20.88 7.50
N ARG A 263 6.72 21.48 8.39
CA ARG A 263 6.51 20.95 9.74
C ARG A 263 5.87 19.57 9.76
N ASP A 264 4.84 19.36 8.93
CA ASP A 264 4.11 18.08 8.85
C ASP A 264 5.04 16.95 8.36
N LEU A 265 5.86 17.25 7.34
CA LEU A 265 6.80 16.29 6.79
C LEU A 265 7.93 15.98 7.79
N GLU A 266 8.54 16.99 8.40
CA GLU A 266 9.61 16.81 9.39
C GLU A 266 9.12 16.03 10.63
N GLU A 267 7.95 16.37 11.17
CA GLU A 267 7.36 15.67 12.30
C GLU A 267 6.99 14.23 11.93
N GLY A 268 6.40 14.01 10.75
CA GLY A 268 6.08 12.70 10.24
C GLY A 268 7.32 11.82 10.09
N MET A 269 8.36 12.32 9.44
CA MET A 269 9.65 11.61 9.29
C MET A 269 10.27 11.31 10.65
N ARG A 270 10.29 12.27 11.57
CA ARG A 270 10.83 12.08 12.92
C ARG A 270 10.09 10.96 13.65
N LYS A 271 8.76 11.01 13.71
CA LYS A 271 7.93 9.97 14.34
C LYS A 271 8.20 8.59 13.76
N VAL A 272 8.25 8.48 12.43
CA VAL A 272 8.49 7.20 11.75
C VAL A 272 9.91 6.69 12.01
N MET A 273 10.92 7.55 12.01
CA MET A 273 12.32 7.12 12.10
C MET A 273 12.81 6.88 13.53
N GLU A 274 12.20 7.52 14.53
CA GLU A 274 12.62 7.43 15.93
C GLU A 274 11.80 6.43 16.76
N ASP A 275 10.61 6.00 16.31
CA ASP A 275 9.75 5.09 17.07
C ASP A 275 10.28 3.64 17.03
N SER A 276 10.94 3.21 18.11
CA SER A 276 11.45 1.86 18.27
C SER A 276 10.34 0.79 18.40
N GLU A 277 9.19 1.16 18.98
CA GLU A 277 8.05 0.25 19.11
C GLU A 277 7.41 -0.04 17.77
N MET A 278 7.43 0.92 16.84
CA MET A 278 7.01 0.71 15.46
C MET A 278 7.85 -0.37 14.78
N ASN A 279 9.16 -0.40 15.02
CA ASN A 279 10.03 -1.47 14.50
C ASN A 279 9.64 -2.85 15.04
N LYS A 280 9.36 -2.96 16.35
CA LYS A 280 8.93 -4.23 16.95
C LYS A 280 7.62 -4.72 16.37
N ARG A 281 6.65 -3.82 16.21
CA ARG A 281 5.36 -4.15 15.57
C ARG A 281 5.55 -4.60 14.12
N LEU A 282 6.40 -3.91 13.37
CA LEU A 282 6.72 -4.25 11.99
C LEU A 282 7.42 -5.61 11.87
N SER A 283 8.38 -5.91 12.75
CA SER A 283 9.04 -7.22 12.77
C SER A 283 8.06 -8.35 13.11
N LYS A 284 7.18 -8.15 14.11
CA LYS A 284 6.12 -9.13 14.44
C LYS A 284 5.16 -9.34 13.26
N LEU A 285 4.76 -8.27 12.59
CA LEU A 285 3.89 -8.36 11.40
C LEU A 285 4.61 -9.07 10.25
N ASN A 286 5.88 -8.74 10.00
CA ASN A 286 6.69 -9.38 8.98
C ASN A 286 6.77 -10.89 9.21
N GLU A 287 7.14 -11.34 10.43
CA GLU A 287 7.21 -12.75 10.79
C GLU A 287 5.87 -13.47 10.56
N ARG A 288 4.76 -12.87 10.98
CA ARG A 288 3.42 -13.44 10.80
C ARG A 288 3.04 -13.65 9.34
N ILE A 289 3.47 -12.75 8.43
CA ILE A 289 3.01 -12.76 7.04
C ILE A 289 4.03 -13.28 6.05
N MET A 290 5.32 -13.33 6.43
CA MET A 290 6.43 -13.80 5.60
C MET A 290 7.11 -15.06 6.16
N GLY A 291 6.84 -15.43 7.43
CA GLY A 291 7.43 -16.58 8.08
C GLY A 291 6.97 -17.91 7.49
N GLU A 292 7.55 -19.00 7.96
CA GLU A 292 7.36 -20.36 7.43
C GLU A 292 5.89 -20.79 7.42
N GLU A 293 5.14 -20.54 8.51
CA GLU A 293 3.69 -20.86 8.58
C GLU A 293 2.87 -20.13 7.52
N ALA A 294 3.23 -18.89 7.21
CA ALA A 294 2.59 -18.14 6.14
C ALA A 294 2.86 -18.77 4.78
N GLY A 295 4.11 -19.19 4.52
CA GLY A 295 4.50 -19.91 3.31
C GLY A 295 3.73 -21.22 3.14
N LEU A 296 3.65 -22.04 4.19
CA LEU A 296 2.87 -23.30 4.17
C LEU A 296 1.39 -23.06 3.88
N ARG A 297 0.78 -22.04 4.49
CA ARG A 297 -0.62 -21.67 4.24
C ARG A 297 -0.84 -21.26 2.77
N VAL A 298 0.05 -20.47 2.20
CA VAL A 298 -0.03 -20.05 0.79
C VAL A 298 0.06 -21.27 -0.13
N MET A 299 1.03 -22.16 0.12
CA MET A 299 1.20 -23.39 -0.66
C MET A 299 -0.04 -24.29 -0.56
N THR A 300 -0.59 -24.50 0.62
CA THR A 300 -1.83 -25.26 0.85
C THR A 300 -3.00 -24.68 0.04
N ASN A 301 -3.17 -23.36 0.07
CA ASN A 301 -4.24 -22.70 -0.67
C ASN A 301 -4.06 -22.81 -2.19
N ILE A 302 -2.85 -22.69 -2.70
CA ILE A 302 -2.53 -22.86 -4.13
C ILE A 302 -2.79 -24.32 -4.54
N THR A 303 -2.35 -25.30 -3.75
CA THR A 303 -2.59 -26.72 -4.02
C THR A 303 -4.09 -27.04 -4.02
N THR A 304 -4.83 -26.53 -3.05
CA THR A 304 -6.29 -26.68 -2.99
C THR A 304 -6.96 -26.14 -4.25
N PHE A 305 -6.54 -24.96 -4.72
CA PHE A 305 -7.07 -24.37 -5.95
C PHE A 305 -6.75 -25.23 -7.18
N THR A 306 -5.48 -25.63 -7.34
CA THR A 306 -5.03 -26.41 -8.51
C THR A 306 -5.68 -27.81 -8.56
N ASP A 307 -5.87 -28.46 -7.43
CA ASP A 307 -6.52 -29.79 -7.38
C ASP A 307 -8.02 -29.71 -7.71
N ASN A 308 -8.68 -28.61 -7.30
CA ASN A 308 -10.07 -28.39 -7.70
C ASN A 308 -10.16 -28.11 -9.22
N LEU A 309 -9.27 -27.33 -9.80
CA LEU A 309 -9.24 -27.11 -11.25
C LEU A 309 -9.07 -28.42 -12.02
N LYS A 310 -8.14 -29.29 -11.59
CA LYS A 310 -7.93 -30.62 -12.24
C LYS A 310 -9.21 -31.47 -12.23
N LYS A 311 -9.95 -31.50 -11.12
CA LYS A 311 -11.21 -32.23 -11.02
C LYS A 311 -12.28 -31.75 -12.01
N HIS A 312 -12.29 -30.46 -12.32
CA HIS A 312 -13.27 -29.87 -13.26
C HIS A 312 -12.83 -29.93 -14.73
N VAL A 313 -11.56 -30.18 -15.02
CA VAL A 313 -11.04 -30.31 -16.41
C VAL A 313 -11.10 -31.78 -16.90
N VAL A 314 -11.13 -32.76 -15.99
CA VAL A 314 -11.13 -34.19 -16.30
C VAL A 314 -12.55 -34.77 -16.43
N ASN A 315 -13.57 -34.01 -16.07
CA ASN A 315 -14.98 -34.32 -16.28
C ASN A 315 -15.54 -33.48 -17.43
#